data_a6b97e3c3b8e97d957ab216ead391ba9
#
_entry.id   a6b97e3c3b8e97d957ab216ead391ba9
#
_cell.length_a   1.000
_cell.length_b   1.000
_cell.length_c   1.000
_cell.angle_alpha   90.00
_cell.angle_beta   90.00
_cell.angle_gamma   90.00
#
_symmetry.space_group_name_H-M   'P 1'
#
loop_
_entity.id
_entity.type
_entity.pdbx_description
1 polymer ?
#
loop_
_entity_poly.entity_id
_entity_poly.type
_entity_poly.pdbx_seq_one_letter_code
_entity_poly.pdbx_strand_id
1 'polypeptide(L)'
;MKRRHFLKSSAFFTIAAASGTLTACRSAQEPRDSPGSHVFPQGVASGDPRDRSVVLWTRCTATRPDADVVPLHVEVSTQRDFSALVASVPLRALRSFDFTVRAKITGLRPSTTFYYRFVAGRDSSPMGKTRTAPLPNDANTLVRFAWLTCQDWSVNHWEAMKLIAAETDLDFVVHVGDYIYETVGTPTLDAVEPAHSRITLPHGRPLAGGGQYAESLDDYRSLYRTYRSDPRLQALHRQFPMIAIWDDHEFTDDCWQDHQTYTNEQQRETQRRRNATQAWAEYMPVDWSDVRFDDVNPAYDNIRIYRAFQFGSLMQLVMTDERLYRDSQSVSASGIARARGHDPVHGDDAVGSRYFVERGLLERSEAQAANRLGRSPSILGSEQTRWWKATLKSSSATWKVWGNEVMLNRLWVDLPSKQDGSTSFVVNGDSWDGYPAHRHELLAWLSQQAIRNIVAITGDLHAFQCGVLRDGHDPSTGQPVAVDFVCAGISSTSFYAYVRQAWRGTPLAPLVASPAAFDAFLRSNNPGLRYVDHDAQGYASATVTPEHFAVVYNKVRRLTGDGKPQPDLVPQRVRLTVSRDRSDVMVESLSANA
;
A
#
# COMPACT_ATOMS: atom_id res chain seq x y z
N MET A 1 -32.08 -7.17 0.93
CA MET A 1 -31.07 -8.11 1.47
C MET A 1 -31.73 -9.44 1.84
N LYS A 2 -31.36 -10.55 1.20
CA LYS A 2 -31.87 -11.86 1.60
C LYS A 2 -31.22 -12.24 2.94
N ARG A 3 -32.01 -12.65 3.92
CA ARG A 3 -31.62 -13.02 5.30
C ARG A 3 -30.37 -13.94 5.38
N ARG A 4 -30.12 -14.76 4.34
CA ARG A 4 -28.96 -15.65 4.23
C ARG A 4 -27.64 -14.91 3.98
N HIS A 5 -27.62 -13.80 3.25
CA HIS A 5 -26.40 -13.01 2.99
C HIS A 5 -26.03 -12.17 4.21
N PHE A 6 -27.00 -11.57 4.88
CA PHE A 6 -26.76 -10.85 6.14
C PHE A 6 -26.15 -11.75 7.22
N LEU A 7 -26.63 -13.00 7.35
CA LEU A 7 -26.08 -13.96 8.31
C LEU A 7 -24.66 -14.44 7.96
N LYS A 8 -24.29 -14.50 6.67
CA LYS A 8 -22.92 -14.83 6.24
C LYS A 8 -21.96 -13.67 6.53
N SER A 9 -22.35 -12.44 6.22
CA SER A 9 -21.54 -11.24 6.47
C SER A 9 -21.33 -11.00 7.97
N SER A 10 -22.33 -11.26 8.82
CA SER A 10 -22.20 -11.13 10.28
C SER A 10 -21.32 -12.20 10.93
N ALA A 11 -21.13 -13.34 10.29
CA ALA A 11 -20.19 -14.36 10.78
C ALA A 11 -18.72 -14.01 10.45
N PHE A 12 -18.51 -13.27 9.36
CA PHE A 12 -17.19 -12.86 8.90
C PHE A 12 -16.67 -11.56 9.57
N PHE A 13 -17.57 -10.64 9.90
CA PHE A 13 -17.26 -9.39 10.57
C PHE A 13 -18.21 -9.16 11.76
N THR A 14 -17.64 -9.14 12.95
CA THR A 14 -18.38 -8.92 14.19
C THR A 14 -18.00 -7.57 14.80
N ILE A 15 -19.00 -6.78 15.17
CA ILE A 15 -18.83 -5.55 15.95
C ILE A 15 -19.26 -5.82 17.38
N ALA A 16 -18.39 -5.54 18.35
CA ALA A 16 -18.67 -5.71 19.76
C ALA A 16 -18.17 -4.53 20.58
N ALA A 17 -18.94 -4.12 21.58
CA ALA A 17 -18.52 -3.10 22.52
C ALA A 17 -17.66 -3.71 23.65
N ALA A 18 -16.62 -3.00 24.05
CA ALA A 18 -15.91 -3.30 25.29
C ALA A 18 -16.85 -3.05 26.47
N SER A 19 -17.07 -4.05 27.31
CA SER A 19 -17.83 -3.93 28.54
C SER A 19 -16.85 -3.74 29.70
N GLY A 20 -17.11 -2.78 30.57
CA GLY A 20 -16.34 -2.65 31.81
C GLY A 20 -16.43 -3.96 32.62
N THR A 21 -15.28 -4.44 33.09
CA THR A 21 -15.06 -5.66 33.92
C THR A 21 -16.09 -6.78 33.71
N LEU A 22 -15.79 -7.69 32.80
CA LEU A 22 -16.56 -8.94 32.64
C LEU A 22 -16.16 -9.89 33.78
N THR A 23 -17.10 -10.12 34.70
CA THR A 23 -17.08 -11.31 35.54
C THR A 23 -17.36 -12.48 34.60
N ALA A 24 -16.42 -13.43 34.49
CA ALA A 24 -16.51 -14.54 33.57
C ALA A 24 -17.71 -15.43 33.91
N CYS A 25 -18.84 -15.26 33.24
CA CYS A 25 -19.86 -16.29 33.15
C CYS A 25 -19.33 -17.41 32.24
N ARG A 26 -18.88 -18.49 32.86
CA ARG A 26 -18.60 -19.75 32.16
C ARG A 26 -19.94 -20.29 31.63
N SER A 27 -20.19 -20.12 30.35
CA SER A 27 -21.28 -20.80 29.66
C SER A 27 -20.87 -22.22 29.26
N ALA A 28 -21.87 -23.09 29.21
CA ALA A 28 -21.94 -24.51 28.95
C ALA A 28 -20.75 -25.19 28.24
N GLN A 29 -20.43 -26.40 28.71
CA GLN A 29 -19.42 -27.30 28.21
C GLN A 29 -19.48 -27.49 26.68
N GLU A 30 -18.57 -26.76 25.98
CA GLU A 30 -18.19 -27.18 24.64
C GLU A 30 -17.42 -28.51 24.68
N PRO A 31 -17.48 -29.34 23.63
CA PRO A 31 -16.71 -30.58 23.55
C PRO A 31 -15.24 -30.25 23.89
N ARG A 32 -14.64 -31.05 24.77
CA ARG A 32 -13.24 -30.86 25.20
C ARG A 32 -12.31 -31.26 24.06
N ASP A 33 -12.04 -30.32 23.12
CA ASP A 33 -11.02 -30.51 22.12
C ASP A 33 -9.66 -30.75 22.79
N SER A 34 -8.87 -31.64 22.21
CA SER A 34 -7.49 -31.86 22.65
C SER A 34 -6.62 -30.66 22.29
N PRO A 35 -5.57 -30.33 23.06
CA PRO A 35 -4.58 -29.34 22.63
C PRO A 35 -4.02 -29.70 21.25
N GLY A 36 -3.79 -28.70 20.37
CA GLY A 36 -3.33 -28.90 19.01
C GLY A 36 -4.43 -29.23 17.98
N SER A 37 -5.72 -29.14 18.39
CA SER A 37 -6.86 -29.32 17.46
C SER A 37 -7.06 -28.13 16.52
N HIS A 38 -6.51 -26.96 16.86
CA HIS A 38 -6.65 -25.73 16.09
C HIS A 38 -5.30 -25.03 15.90
N VAL A 39 -5.10 -24.39 14.74
CA VAL A 39 -3.88 -23.67 14.41
C VAL A 39 -4.19 -22.29 13.83
N PHE A 40 -3.26 -21.35 14.04
CA PHE A 40 -3.33 -19.97 13.57
C PHE A 40 -2.15 -19.68 12.62
N PRO A 41 -2.17 -20.27 11.41
CA PRO A 41 -0.97 -20.37 10.58
C PRO A 41 -0.49 -19.01 10.02
N GLN A 42 -1.37 -18.01 9.92
CA GLN A 42 -1.03 -16.66 9.50
C GLN A 42 -0.95 -15.66 10.68
N GLY A 43 -0.85 -16.18 11.91
CA GLY A 43 -0.74 -15.36 13.12
C GLY A 43 -1.96 -14.47 13.37
N VAL A 44 -1.71 -13.29 13.93
CA VAL A 44 -2.74 -12.30 14.26
C VAL A 44 -2.37 -10.94 13.68
N ALA A 45 -3.38 -10.09 13.45
CA ALA A 45 -3.19 -8.71 13.04
C ALA A 45 -4.23 -7.81 13.69
N SER A 46 -3.90 -6.53 13.83
CA SER A 46 -4.85 -5.47 14.11
C SER A 46 -4.75 -4.36 13.06
N GLY A 47 -5.82 -3.60 12.88
CA GLY A 47 -5.83 -2.50 11.91
C GLY A 47 -6.91 -1.48 12.15
N ASP A 48 -6.92 -0.47 11.29
CA ASP A 48 -7.84 0.66 11.29
C ASP A 48 -8.06 1.24 12.71
N PRO A 49 -6.98 1.67 13.41
CA PRO A 49 -7.08 2.20 14.76
C PRO A 49 -7.86 3.53 14.75
N ARG A 50 -8.93 3.59 15.54
CA ARG A 50 -9.70 4.80 15.83
C ARG A 50 -9.50 5.19 17.29
N ASP A 51 -10.03 6.32 17.67
CA ASP A 51 -9.97 6.79 19.07
C ASP A 51 -10.58 5.80 20.07
N ARG A 52 -11.65 5.09 19.68
CA ARG A 52 -12.39 4.16 20.56
C ARG A 52 -12.60 2.79 19.96
N SER A 53 -11.91 2.45 18.88
CA SER A 53 -12.05 1.13 18.25
C SER A 53 -10.81 0.69 17.51
N VAL A 54 -10.72 -0.62 17.30
CA VAL A 54 -9.70 -1.28 16.50
C VAL A 54 -10.29 -2.53 15.87
N VAL A 55 -9.80 -2.90 14.70
CA VAL A 55 -10.12 -4.19 14.07
C VAL A 55 -9.05 -5.21 14.45
N LEU A 56 -9.48 -6.40 14.87
CA LEU A 56 -8.62 -7.54 15.17
C LEU A 56 -8.90 -8.66 14.19
N TRP A 57 -7.86 -9.32 13.71
CA TRP A 57 -7.93 -10.31 12.64
C TRP A 57 -7.10 -11.55 12.97
N THR A 58 -7.59 -12.73 12.55
CA THR A 58 -6.81 -13.97 12.47
C THR A 58 -7.38 -14.89 11.40
N ARG A 59 -6.62 -15.94 11.06
CA ARG A 59 -7.10 -17.14 10.37
C ARG A 59 -6.93 -18.34 11.29
N CYS A 60 -8.04 -19.07 11.55
CA CYS A 60 -8.04 -20.21 12.46
C CYS A 60 -8.58 -21.44 11.75
N THR A 61 -7.77 -22.48 11.62
CA THR A 61 -8.15 -23.74 11.00
C THR A 61 -8.15 -24.88 12.01
N ALA A 62 -9.08 -25.83 11.84
CA ALA A 62 -9.01 -27.10 12.56
C ALA A 62 -7.98 -28.02 11.89
N THR A 63 -7.31 -28.87 12.69
CA THR A 63 -6.43 -29.93 12.17
C THR A 63 -7.22 -31.05 11.48
N ARG A 64 -8.51 -31.16 11.77
CA ARG A 64 -9.42 -32.04 11.03
C ARG A 64 -9.85 -31.39 9.72
N PRO A 65 -9.70 -32.05 8.56
CA PRO A 65 -9.90 -31.44 7.25
C PRO A 65 -11.37 -31.19 6.87
N ASP A 66 -12.32 -31.79 7.55
CA ASP A 66 -13.77 -31.77 7.25
C ASP A 66 -14.55 -30.66 7.98
N ALA A 67 -13.90 -29.88 8.83
CA ALA A 67 -14.56 -28.79 9.53
C ALA A 67 -14.94 -27.64 8.58
N ASP A 68 -16.21 -27.30 8.49
CA ASP A 68 -16.70 -26.13 7.74
C ASP A 68 -16.68 -24.85 8.57
N VAL A 69 -16.69 -24.98 9.88
CA VAL A 69 -16.75 -23.89 10.86
C VAL A 69 -15.84 -24.20 12.04
N VAL A 70 -15.03 -23.23 12.42
CA VAL A 70 -14.25 -23.28 13.66
C VAL A 70 -14.80 -22.21 14.61
N PRO A 71 -15.44 -22.61 15.73
CA PRO A 71 -15.82 -21.66 16.78
C PRO A 71 -14.57 -21.21 17.53
N LEU A 72 -14.48 -19.90 17.81
CA LEU A 72 -13.39 -19.29 18.57
C LEU A 72 -13.89 -18.01 19.25
N HIS A 73 -13.08 -17.42 20.08
CA HIS A 73 -13.34 -16.08 20.61
C HIS A 73 -12.06 -15.25 20.60
N VAL A 74 -12.20 -13.94 20.57
CA VAL A 74 -11.10 -13.00 20.77
C VAL A 74 -11.18 -12.42 22.17
N GLU A 75 -10.06 -12.42 22.88
CA GLU A 75 -9.88 -11.77 24.18
C GLU A 75 -9.04 -10.51 24.01
N VAL A 76 -9.46 -9.42 24.65
CA VAL A 76 -8.75 -8.13 24.66
C VAL A 76 -8.52 -7.71 26.11
N SER A 77 -7.29 -7.29 26.41
CA SER A 77 -6.88 -6.91 27.75
C SER A 77 -5.96 -5.69 27.75
N THR A 78 -5.92 -4.97 28.83
CA THR A 78 -4.89 -3.95 29.11
C THR A 78 -3.62 -4.55 29.73
N GLN A 79 -3.67 -5.82 30.12
CA GLN A 79 -2.56 -6.55 30.74
C GLN A 79 -2.10 -7.69 29.84
N ARG A 80 -0.79 -7.94 29.79
CA ARG A 80 -0.19 -9.00 28.96
C ARG A 80 -0.59 -10.42 29.39
N ASP A 81 -0.90 -10.62 30.63
CA ASP A 81 -1.32 -11.90 31.21
C ASP A 81 -2.83 -12.17 31.07
N PHE A 82 -3.56 -11.23 30.45
CA PHE A 82 -5.01 -11.28 30.29
C PHE A 82 -5.80 -11.36 31.61
N SER A 83 -5.20 -10.92 32.74
CA SER A 83 -5.86 -10.87 34.06
C SER A 83 -7.00 -9.84 34.12
N ALA A 84 -7.01 -8.85 33.24
CA ALA A 84 -8.02 -7.78 33.18
C ALA A 84 -8.60 -7.65 31.75
N LEU A 85 -9.55 -8.51 31.42
CA LEU A 85 -10.23 -8.47 30.13
C LEU A 85 -11.13 -7.25 30.02
N VAL A 86 -11.05 -6.55 28.90
CA VAL A 86 -11.94 -5.46 28.51
C VAL A 86 -12.96 -5.90 27.45
N ALA A 87 -12.69 -6.99 26.74
CA ALA A 87 -13.63 -7.63 25.83
C ALA A 87 -13.32 -9.13 25.69
N SER A 88 -14.38 -9.93 25.51
CA SER A 88 -14.32 -11.31 25.04
C SER A 88 -15.46 -11.52 24.06
N VAL A 89 -15.16 -11.81 22.80
CA VAL A 89 -16.13 -11.79 21.70
C VAL A 89 -16.13 -13.12 20.97
N PRO A 90 -17.26 -13.86 20.93
CA PRO A 90 -17.37 -15.11 20.20
C PRO A 90 -17.37 -14.84 18.68
N LEU A 91 -16.68 -15.71 17.95
CA LEU A 91 -16.48 -15.65 16.50
C LEU A 91 -16.65 -17.03 15.88
N ARG A 92 -16.78 -17.06 14.56
CA ARG A 92 -16.87 -18.31 13.79
C ARG A 92 -16.03 -18.16 12.52
N ALA A 93 -14.93 -18.89 12.43
CA ALA A 93 -14.14 -18.98 11.22
C ALA A 93 -14.81 -19.96 10.25
N LEU A 94 -15.15 -19.47 9.04
CA LEU A 94 -15.91 -20.24 8.04
C LEU A 94 -15.00 -20.64 6.88
N ARG A 95 -15.11 -21.88 6.40
CA ARG A 95 -14.42 -22.37 5.19
C ARG A 95 -14.69 -21.47 3.98
N SER A 96 -15.91 -20.94 3.82
CA SER A 96 -16.30 -20.07 2.71
C SER A 96 -15.51 -18.75 2.66
N PHE A 97 -14.92 -18.32 3.78
CA PHE A 97 -14.01 -17.16 3.91
C PHE A 97 -12.58 -17.59 4.25
N ASP A 98 -12.16 -18.77 3.78
CA ASP A 98 -10.86 -19.34 4.06
C ASP A 98 -10.46 -19.35 5.55
N PHE A 99 -11.46 -19.51 6.42
CA PHE A 99 -11.31 -19.53 7.88
C PHE A 99 -10.73 -18.22 8.48
N THR A 100 -10.74 -17.14 7.74
CA THR A 100 -10.40 -15.81 8.29
C THR A 100 -11.57 -15.26 9.10
N VAL A 101 -11.26 -14.53 10.15
CA VAL A 101 -12.24 -13.81 10.98
C VAL A 101 -11.71 -12.44 11.35
N ARG A 102 -12.62 -11.53 11.61
CA ARG A 102 -12.30 -10.22 12.18
C ARG A 102 -13.36 -9.76 13.16
N ALA A 103 -12.92 -8.99 14.16
CA ALA A 103 -13.78 -8.34 15.13
C ALA A 103 -13.41 -6.88 15.26
N LYS A 104 -14.36 -5.98 15.08
CA LYS A 104 -14.23 -4.57 15.46
C LYS A 104 -14.60 -4.44 16.92
N ILE A 105 -13.64 -4.11 17.75
CA ILE A 105 -13.85 -3.84 19.17
C ILE A 105 -14.06 -2.34 19.36
N THR A 106 -15.19 -1.95 19.89
CA THR A 106 -15.60 -0.55 20.11
C THR A 106 -15.66 -0.21 21.60
N GLY A 107 -15.78 1.07 21.95
CA GLY A 107 -15.85 1.50 23.34
C GLY A 107 -14.53 1.41 24.10
N LEU A 108 -13.41 1.25 23.40
CA LEU A 108 -12.08 1.23 23.98
C LEU A 108 -11.67 2.62 24.49
N ARG A 109 -10.73 2.68 25.41
CA ARG A 109 -10.14 3.95 25.85
C ARG A 109 -9.23 4.51 24.76
N PRO A 110 -9.27 5.82 24.48
CA PRO A 110 -8.36 6.48 23.55
C PRO A 110 -6.90 6.40 24.01
N SER A 111 -5.96 6.59 23.08
CA SER A 111 -4.50 6.63 23.31
C SER A 111 -3.98 5.47 24.17
N THR A 112 -4.62 4.30 24.10
CA THR A 112 -4.38 3.18 25.00
C THR A 112 -3.85 1.97 24.26
N THR A 113 -2.82 1.34 24.79
CA THR A 113 -2.30 0.05 24.32
C THR A 113 -3.15 -1.08 24.88
N PHE A 114 -3.49 -2.04 24.03
CA PHE A 114 -4.19 -3.27 24.35
C PHE A 114 -3.42 -4.47 23.84
N TYR A 115 -3.63 -5.60 24.53
CA TYR A 115 -3.15 -6.93 24.11
C TYR A 115 -4.35 -7.77 23.73
N TYR A 116 -4.20 -8.62 22.73
CA TYR A 116 -5.29 -9.47 22.27
C TYR A 116 -4.76 -10.85 21.85
N ARG A 117 -5.62 -11.85 21.93
CA ARG A 117 -5.40 -13.19 21.41
C ARG A 117 -6.71 -13.81 20.97
N PHE A 118 -6.62 -14.79 20.08
CA PHE A 118 -7.76 -15.61 19.70
C PHE A 118 -7.63 -16.97 20.33
N VAL A 119 -8.74 -17.53 20.80
CA VAL A 119 -8.80 -18.82 21.50
C VAL A 119 -9.83 -19.71 20.83
N ALA A 120 -9.43 -20.92 20.44
CA ALA A 120 -10.26 -21.96 19.85
C ALA A 120 -10.07 -23.25 20.65
N GLY A 121 -11.10 -23.71 21.36
CA GLY A 121 -11.00 -24.84 22.29
C GLY A 121 -9.93 -24.60 23.35
N ARG A 122 -8.84 -25.39 23.31
CA ARG A 122 -7.69 -25.26 24.22
C ARG A 122 -6.50 -24.54 23.61
N ASP A 123 -6.59 -24.19 22.33
CA ASP A 123 -5.49 -23.58 21.59
C ASP A 123 -5.66 -22.07 21.53
N SER A 124 -4.55 -21.35 21.58
CA SER A 124 -4.55 -19.90 21.45
C SER A 124 -3.55 -19.44 20.39
N SER A 125 -3.90 -18.34 19.72
CA SER A 125 -2.99 -17.64 18.82
C SER A 125 -1.79 -17.05 19.58
N PRO A 126 -0.73 -16.64 18.88
CA PRO A 126 0.21 -15.67 19.45
C PRO A 126 -0.51 -14.43 19.97
N MET A 127 0.04 -13.82 21.05
CA MET A 127 -0.45 -12.54 21.56
C MET A 127 -0.10 -11.41 20.60
N GLY A 128 -1.10 -10.60 20.23
CA GLY A 128 -0.92 -9.34 19.51
C GLY A 128 -0.97 -8.13 20.45
N LYS A 129 -0.36 -7.04 20.01
CA LYS A 129 -0.41 -5.72 20.62
C LYS A 129 -1.08 -4.76 19.65
N THR A 130 -1.91 -3.86 20.14
CA THR A 130 -2.56 -2.81 19.35
C THR A 130 -2.69 -1.53 20.17
N ARG A 131 -3.01 -0.42 19.51
CA ARG A 131 -3.18 0.87 20.15
C ARG A 131 -4.33 1.64 19.51
N THR A 132 -5.16 2.29 20.32
CA THR A 132 -6.19 3.23 19.86
C THR A 132 -5.57 4.61 19.61
N ALA A 133 -6.14 5.34 18.66
CA ALA A 133 -5.78 6.73 18.39
C ALA A 133 -6.19 7.66 19.55
N PRO A 134 -5.59 8.87 19.66
CA PRO A 134 -6.10 9.94 20.51
C PRO A 134 -7.51 10.37 20.10
N LEU A 135 -8.26 11.02 21.02
CA LEU A 135 -9.51 11.68 20.65
C LEU A 135 -9.26 12.77 19.60
N PRO A 136 -10.21 13.03 18.67
CA PRO A 136 -10.00 13.98 17.57
C PRO A 136 -9.54 15.39 18.00
N ASN A 137 -9.95 15.84 19.19
CA ASN A 137 -9.62 17.15 19.73
C ASN A 137 -8.50 17.14 20.78
N ASP A 138 -7.90 15.98 21.07
CA ASP A 138 -6.78 15.91 22.00
C ASP A 138 -5.58 16.69 21.42
N ALA A 139 -5.00 17.57 22.26
CA ALA A 139 -3.80 18.34 21.91
C ALA A 139 -2.54 17.47 22.05
N ASN A 140 -2.47 16.38 21.31
CA ASN A 140 -1.29 15.54 21.28
C ASN A 140 -0.13 16.23 20.53
N THR A 141 1.08 16.02 21.01
CA THR A 141 2.29 16.67 20.49
C THR A 141 3.18 15.74 19.67
N LEU A 142 2.78 14.47 19.56
CA LEU A 142 3.58 13.46 18.88
C LEU A 142 2.70 12.38 18.28
N VAL A 143 3.00 12.02 17.01
CA VAL A 143 2.54 10.79 16.35
C VAL A 143 3.74 10.20 15.62
N ARG A 144 3.95 8.88 15.76
CA ARG A 144 5.00 8.15 15.07
C ARG A 144 4.43 6.98 14.30
N PHE A 145 4.83 6.83 13.05
CA PHE A 145 4.43 5.69 12.23
C PHE A 145 5.50 5.35 11.20
N ALA A 146 5.49 4.12 10.73
CA ALA A 146 6.25 3.71 9.55
C ALA A 146 5.32 3.42 8.38
N TRP A 147 5.82 3.55 7.15
CA TRP A 147 5.11 3.03 6.00
C TRP A 147 6.03 2.23 5.10
N LEU A 148 5.42 1.29 4.40
CA LEU A 148 6.05 0.34 3.50
C LEU A 148 5.15 0.06 2.32
N THR A 149 5.73 -0.49 1.26
CA THR A 149 5.09 -0.82 0.00
C THR A 149 5.88 -1.91 -0.73
N CYS A 150 5.30 -2.51 -1.74
CA CYS A 150 6.00 -3.33 -2.74
C CYS A 150 6.83 -4.46 -2.11
N GLN A 151 6.12 -5.37 -1.41
CA GLN A 151 6.72 -6.50 -0.70
C GLN A 151 6.71 -7.78 -1.55
N ASP A 152 7.46 -7.79 -2.68
CA ASP A 152 7.52 -8.96 -3.54
C ASP A 152 8.15 -10.16 -2.81
N TRP A 153 7.44 -11.30 -2.83
CA TRP A 153 7.90 -12.58 -2.27
C TRP A 153 9.06 -13.15 -3.05
N SER A 154 9.08 -12.93 -4.35
CA SER A 154 10.01 -13.56 -5.27
C SER A 154 11.28 -12.75 -5.49
N VAL A 155 11.50 -11.68 -4.70
CA VAL A 155 12.64 -10.77 -4.84
C VAL A 155 13.25 -10.49 -3.47
N ASN A 156 14.58 -10.61 -3.39
CA ASN A 156 15.39 -10.19 -2.25
C ASN A 156 14.98 -10.83 -0.91
N HIS A 157 14.77 -10.06 0.16
CA HIS A 157 14.45 -10.53 1.50
C HIS A 157 13.56 -9.54 2.27
N TRP A 158 12.93 -10.04 3.34
CA TRP A 158 12.02 -9.24 4.17
C TRP A 158 12.59 -8.83 5.53
N GLU A 159 13.92 -8.75 5.67
CA GLU A 159 14.56 -8.35 6.93
C GLU A 159 14.15 -6.94 7.41
N ALA A 160 13.77 -6.04 6.49
CA ALA A 160 13.24 -4.72 6.84
C ALA A 160 12.01 -4.79 7.77
N MET A 161 11.18 -5.83 7.63
CA MET A 161 10.01 -6.02 8.50
C MET A 161 10.39 -6.30 9.95
N LYS A 162 11.52 -7.01 10.20
CA LYS A 162 12.04 -7.17 11.56
C LYS A 162 12.50 -5.85 12.15
N LEU A 163 13.13 -4.99 11.33
CA LEU A 163 13.58 -3.67 11.79
C LEU A 163 12.39 -2.82 12.23
N ILE A 164 11.33 -2.77 11.41
CA ILE A 164 10.09 -2.06 11.78
C ILE A 164 9.46 -2.67 13.03
N ALA A 165 9.37 -4.02 13.10
CA ALA A 165 8.78 -4.71 14.25
C ALA A 165 9.58 -4.51 15.56
N ALA A 166 10.87 -4.19 15.47
CA ALA A 166 11.73 -3.90 16.61
C ALA A 166 11.63 -2.44 17.10
N GLU A 167 11.07 -1.53 16.30
CA GLU A 167 10.80 -0.17 16.77
C GLU A 167 9.75 -0.21 17.89
N THR A 168 10.01 0.45 19.01
CA THR A 168 9.17 0.31 20.21
C THR A 168 8.10 1.38 20.36
N ASP A 169 8.24 2.48 19.66
CA ASP A 169 7.51 3.72 19.87
C ASP A 169 6.65 4.18 18.68
N LEU A 170 6.42 3.30 17.70
CA LEU A 170 5.44 3.54 16.65
C LEU A 170 4.01 3.38 17.17
N ASP A 171 3.13 4.27 16.78
CA ASP A 171 1.69 4.20 17.05
C ASP A 171 0.98 3.22 16.11
N PHE A 172 1.38 3.20 14.82
CA PHE A 172 0.81 2.33 13.78
C PHE A 172 1.77 2.19 12.59
N VAL A 173 1.40 1.34 11.65
CA VAL A 173 2.10 1.15 10.37
C VAL A 173 1.11 1.38 9.23
N VAL A 174 1.57 1.98 8.13
CA VAL A 174 0.79 2.15 6.90
C VAL A 174 1.36 1.26 5.80
N HIS A 175 0.51 0.57 5.06
CA HIS A 175 0.88 -0.15 3.84
C HIS A 175 0.16 0.51 2.67
N VAL A 176 0.92 1.06 1.74
CA VAL A 176 0.40 1.83 0.61
C VAL A 176 0.34 1.04 -0.70
N GLY A 177 0.09 -0.27 -0.58
CA GLY A 177 -0.15 -1.15 -1.72
C GLY A 177 0.98 -2.11 -2.04
N ASP A 178 0.71 -3.04 -2.96
CA ASP A 178 1.59 -4.16 -3.32
C ASP A 178 1.92 -5.05 -2.12
N TYR A 179 0.89 -5.39 -1.36
CA TYR A 179 1.03 -6.34 -0.26
C TYR A 179 1.24 -7.77 -0.76
N ILE A 180 0.73 -8.10 -1.94
CA ILE A 180 1.02 -9.32 -2.69
C ILE A 180 1.38 -8.94 -4.12
N TYR A 181 2.05 -9.86 -4.83
CA TYR A 181 2.24 -9.81 -6.27
C TYR A 181 1.49 -10.98 -6.89
N GLU A 182 0.62 -10.71 -7.84
CA GLU A 182 -0.28 -11.68 -8.45
C GLU A 182 0.41 -12.59 -9.47
N THR A 183 1.63 -12.25 -9.88
CA THR A 183 2.47 -13.06 -10.76
C THR A 183 3.47 -13.91 -9.97
N VAL A 184 3.71 -15.13 -10.44
CA VAL A 184 4.66 -16.05 -9.82
C VAL A 184 5.53 -16.74 -10.86
N GLY A 185 6.80 -16.99 -10.51
CA GLY A 185 7.74 -17.69 -11.39
C GLY A 185 8.18 -16.87 -12.60
N THR A 186 7.96 -15.57 -12.60
CA THR A 186 8.53 -14.64 -13.59
C THR A 186 10.03 -14.48 -13.37
N PRO A 187 10.82 -14.21 -14.43
CA PRO A 187 12.24 -13.88 -14.27
C PRO A 187 12.43 -12.63 -13.39
N THR A 188 13.39 -12.68 -12.48
CA THR A 188 13.74 -11.55 -11.61
C THR A 188 15.16 -11.05 -11.91
N LEU A 189 15.40 -9.76 -11.64
CA LEU A 189 16.73 -9.15 -11.78
C LEU A 189 17.58 -9.30 -10.51
N ASP A 190 16.96 -9.62 -9.38
CA ASP A 190 17.60 -9.74 -8.07
C ASP A 190 17.58 -11.18 -7.57
N ALA A 191 18.44 -11.47 -6.60
CA ALA A 191 18.43 -12.75 -5.90
C ALA A 191 17.19 -12.88 -5.00
N VAL A 192 16.79 -14.12 -4.71
CA VAL A 192 15.69 -14.48 -3.82
C VAL A 192 16.24 -15.20 -2.61
N GLU A 193 15.77 -14.87 -1.42
CA GLU A 193 16.20 -15.55 -0.21
C GLU A 193 15.72 -17.03 -0.18
N PRO A 194 16.53 -17.96 0.33
CA PRO A 194 16.16 -19.38 0.37
C PRO A 194 14.91 -19.69 1.21
N ALA A 195 14.55 -18.81 2.15
CA ALA A 195 13.35 -18.95 2.97
C ALA A 195 12.05 -18.73 2.18
N HIS A 196 12.13 -18.00 1.06
CA HIS A 196 11.01 -17.75 0.18
C HIS A 196 10.94 -18.84 -0.91
N SER A 197 10.24 -19.92 -0.60
CA SER A 197 10.01 -21.00 -1.57
C SER A 197 9.16 -20.51 -2.74
N ARG A 198 9.38 -21.14 -3.91
CA ARG A 198 8.58 -20.85 -5.10
C ARG A 198 7.08 -21.05 -4.83
N ILE A 199 6.28 -20.04 -5.12
CA ILE A 199 4.82 -20.12 -5.06
C ILE A 199 4.32 -20.86 -6.31
N THR A 200 3.29 -21.70 -6.11
CA THR A 200 2.52 -22.32 -7.19
C THR A 200 1.05 -21.91 -7.02
N LEU A 201 0.45 -21.39 -8.08
CA LEU A 201 -0.96 -21.03 -8.08
C LEU A 201 -1.82 -22.24 -8.44
N PRO A 202 -2.90 -22.56 -7.68
CA PRO A 202 -3.77 -23.68 -7.97
C PRO A 202 -4.40 -23.66 -9.38
N HIS A 203 -4.75 -22.47 -9.86
CA HIS A 203 -5.44 -22.26 -11.13
C HIS A 203 -4.79 -21.14 -11.96
N GLY A 204 -3.51 -20.80 -11.68
CA GLY A 204 -2.80 -19.70 -12.33
C GLY A 204 -2.74 -19.84 -13.85
N ARG A 205 -2.90 -18.73 -14.56
CA ARG A 205 -2.75 -18.67 -16.02
C ARG A 205 -1.31 -18.40 -16.43
N PRO A 206 -0.81 -19.02 -17.50
CA PRO A 206 0.54 -18.77 -17.98
C PRO A 206 0.68 -17.36 -18.56
N LEU A 207 1.85 -16.74 -18.28
CA LEU A 207 2.29 -15.50 -18.92
C LEU A 207 3.16 -15.79 -20.15
N ALA A 208 3.08 -14.95 -21.19
CA ALA A 208 3.87 -15.09 -22.41
C ALA A 208 5.39 -15.04 -22.16
N GLY A 209 5.83 -14.24 -21.17
CA GLY A 209 7.24 -14.12 -20.75
C GLY A 209 7.70 -15.19 -19.76
N GLY A 210 6.88 -16.18 -19.43
CA GLY A 210 7.12 -17.20 -18.41
C GLY A 210 6.47 -16.86 -17.07
N GLY A 211 6.28 -17.90 -16.24
CA GLY A 211 5.54 -17.76 -14.99
C GLY A 211 4.01 -17.87 -15.16
N GLN A 212 3.29 -17.50 -14.14
CA GLN A 212 1.82 -17.54 -14.07
C GLN A 212 1.29 -16.30 -13.34
N TYR A 213 0.03 -15.94 -13.61
CA TYR A 213 -0.71 -14.93 -12.85
C TYR A 213 -1.97 -15.53 -12.21
N ALA A 214 -2.39 -14.93 -11.09
CA ALA A 214 -3.56 -15.36 -10.34
C ALA A 214 -4.85 -15.07 -11.11
N GLU A 215 -5.73 -16.08 -11.20
CA GLU A 215 -7.01 -16.01 -11.91
C GLU A 215 -8.20 -16.18 -10.96
N SER A 216 -8.14 -17.18 -10.12
CA SER A 216 -9.23 -17.59 -9.24
C SER A 216 -9.12 -16.96 -7.84
N LEU A 217 -10.24 -16.97 -7.11
CA LEU A 217 -10.23 -16.59 -5.69
C LEU A 217 -9.23 -17.42 -4.87
N ASP A 218 -9.07 -18.72 -5.21
CA ASP A 218 -8.14 -19.59 -4.49
C ASP A 218 -6.68 -19.27 -4.79
N ASP A 219 -6.37 -18.80 -6.00
CA ASP A 219 -5.03 -18.28 -6.33
C ASP A 219 -4.68 -17.08 -5.46
N TYR A 220 -5.54 -16.06 -5.41
CA TYR A 220 -5.32 -14.87 -4.56
C TYR A 220 -5.23 -15.24 -3.08
N ARG A 221 -6.12 -16.14 -2.58
CA ARG A 221 -6.03 -16.64 -1.21
C ARG A 221 -4.71 -17.39 -0.95
N SER A 222 -4.22 -18.14 -1.94
CA SER A 222 -2.93 -18.84 -1.84
C SER A 222 -1.76 -17.88 -1.70
N LEU A 223 -1.76 -16.78 -2.45
CA LEU A 223 -0.78 -15.71 -2.30
C LEU A 223 -0.83 -15.12 -0.88
N TYR A 224 -1.99 -14.69 -0.41
CA TYR A 224 -2.11 -14.14 0.95
C TYR A 224 -1.69 -15.15 2.03
N ARG A 225 -2.08 -16.42 1.91
CA ARG A 225 -1.64 -17.47 2.84
C ARG A 225 -0.12 -17.58 2.89
N THR A 226 0.53 -17.55 1.74
CA THR A 226 1.98 -17.66 1.62
C THR A 226 2.68 -16.43 2.20
N TYR A 227 2.33 -15.24 1.75
CA TYR A 227 2.93 -13.98 2.23
C TYR A 227 2.78 -13.84 3.75
N ARG A 228 1.59 -14.10 4.30
CA ARG A 228 1.32 -14.01 5.73
C ARG A 228 1.86 -15.19 6.56
N SER A 229 2.46 -16.19 5.92
CA SER A 229 3.18 -17.25 6.64
C SER A 229 4.59 -16.84 7.06
N ASP A 230 5.16 -15.78 6.47
CA ASP A 230 6.48 -15.29 6.85
C ASP A 230 6.49 -14.75 8.31
N PRO A 231 7.40 -15.27 9.16
CA PRO A 231 7.42 -14.91 10.58
C PRO A 231 7.78 -13.45 10.83
N ARG A 232 8.47 -12.77 9.90
CA ARG A 232 8.83 -11.35 10.01
C ARG A 232 7.61 -10.47 9.77
N LEU A 233 6.80 -10.79 8.76
CA LEU A 233 5.53 -10.12 8.51
C LEU A 233 4.53 -10.38 9.65
N GLN A 234 4.49 -11.61 10.19
CA GLN A 234 3.67 -11.92 11.37
C GLN A 234 4.12 -11.12 12.61
N ALA A 235 5.43 -10.94 12.82
CA ALA A 235 5.96 -10.12 13.91
C ALA A 235 5.54 -8.66 13.77
N LEU A 236 5.59 -8.10 12.56
CA LEU A 236 5.13 -6.74 12.27
C LEU A 236 3.64 -6.57 12.59
N HIS A 237 2.79 -7.43 12.05
CA HIS A 237 1.34 -7.40 12.29
C HIS A 237 0.96 -7.61 13.76
N ARG A 238 1.71 -8.43 14.46
CA ARG A 238 1.49 -8.70 15.89
C ARG A 238 1.83 -7.48 16.76
N GLN A 239 2.75 -6.64 16.31
CA GLN A 239 3.28 -5.53 17.09
C GLN A 239 2.51 -4.22 16.92
N PHE A 240 2.00 -3.94 15.73
CA PHE A 240 1.37 -2.66 15.40
C PHE A 240 0.04 -2.82 14.68
N PRO A 241 -0.95 -1.94 14.93
CA PRO A 241 -2.10 -1.83 14.05
C PRO A 241 -1.66 -1.30 12.68
N MET A 242 -2.22 -1.89 11.61
CA MET A 242 -1.92 -1.51 10.23
C MET A 242 -3.09 -0.76 9.60
N ILE A 243 -2.79 0.32 8.89
CA ILE A 243 -3.70 0.98 7.96
C ILE A 243 -3.23 0.60 6.56
N ALA A 244 -4.05 -0.10 5.80
CA ALA A 244 -3.66 -0.61 4.50
C ALA A 244 -4.60 -0.12 3.40
N ILE A 245 -4.04 0.11 2.22
CA ILE A 245 -4.70 0.27 0.94
C ILE A 245 -4.11 -0.76 -0.02
N TRP A 246 -4.76 -1.06 -1.14
CA TRP A 246 -4.12 -1.81 -2.23
C TRP A 246 -3.40 -0.88 -3.19
N ASP A 247 -2.60 -1.47 -4.10
CA ASP A 247 -2.20 -0.85 -5.36
C ASP A 247 -2.62 -1.78 -6.52
N ASP A 248 -1.86 -1.88 -7.58
CA ASP A 248 -2.23 -2.69 -8.74
C ASP A 248 -2.00 -4.18 -8.53
N HIS A 249 -0.90 -4.59 -7.94
CA HIS A 249 -0.54 -6.00 -7.78
C HIS A 249 -1.47 -6.81 -6.87
N GLU A 250 -2.33 -6.16 -6.09
CA GLU A 250 -3.43 -6.87 -5.44
C GLU A 250 -4.47 -7.41 -6.42
N PHE A 251 -4.46 -6.93 -7.68
CA PHE A 251 -5.28 -7.46 -8.77
C PHE A 251 -4.44 -7.81 -9.99
N THR A 252 -3.81 -6.84 -10.66
CA THR A 252 -2.95 -7.02 -11.82
C THR A 252 -2.16 -5.75 -12.13
N ASP A 253 -0.88 -5.94 -12.49
CA ASP A 253 0.09 -4.92 -12.87
C ASP A 253 -0.54 -3.78 -13.68
N ASP A 254 -0.31 -2.52 -13.27
CA ASP A 254 -0.80 -1.29 -13.89
C ASP A 254 -2.32 -1.24 -14.17
N CYS A 255 -3.13 -1.94 -13.40
CA CYS A 255 -4.58 -2.04 -13.63
C CYS A 255 -5.32 -0.72 -13.45
N TRP A 256 -6.46 -0.63 -14.13
CA TRP A 256 -7.47 0.38 -13.91
C TRP A 256 -8.85 -0.27 -13.86
N GLN A 257 -9.64 0.03 -12.83
CA GLN A 257 -10.94 -0.59 -12.61
C GLN A 257 -10.83 -2.14 -12.61
N ASP A 258 -11.50 -2.81 -13.56
CA ASP A 258 -11.48 -4.27 -13.76
C ASP A 258 -10.72 -4.70 -15.05
N HIS A 259 -9.84 -3.83 -15.57
CA HIS A 259 -9.09 -4.09 -16.78
C HIS A 259 -7.69 -4.62 -16.44
N GLN A 260 -7.33 -5.71 -17.09
CA GLN A 260 -5.98 -6.31 -17.03
C GLN A 260 -5.09 -5.80 -18.16
N THR A 261 -3.79 -5.89 -17.99
CA THR A 261 -2.80 -5.32 -18.90
C THR A 261 -1.88 -6.34 -19.57
N TYR A 262 -1.92 -7.61 -19.18
CA TYR A 262 -0.98 -8.63 -19.65
C TYR A 262 -1.13 -9.02 -21.11
N THR A 263 -2.37 -9.12 -21.60
CA THR A 263 -2.67 -9.61 -22.95
C THR A 263 -3.40 -8.59 -23.80
N ASN A 264 -4.29 -7.81 -23.20
CA ASN A 264 -5.08 -6.77 -23.85
C ASN A 264 -5.54 -5.76 -22.78
N GLU A 265 -5.01 -4.56 -22.81
CA GLU A 265 -5.32 -3.46 -21.88
C GLU A 265 -6.81 -3.10 -21.82
N GLN A 266 -7.56 -3.41 -22.88
CA GLN A 266 -9.00 -3.15 -22.96
C GLN A 266 -9.84 -4.30 -22.43
N GLN A 267 -9.24 -5.42 -22.07
CA GLN A 267 -9.97 -6.59 -21.62
C GLN A 267 -10.43 -6.41 -20.17
N ARG A 268 -11.74 -6.51 -20.00
CA ARG A 268 -12.36 -6.54 -18.68
C ARG A 268 -12.33 -7.94 -18.08
N GLU A 269 -11.95 -8.01 -16.81
CA GLU A 269 -11.95 -9.23 -16.01
C GLU A 269 -12.69 -9.02 -14.70
N THR A 270 -13.95 -8.62 -14.78
CA THR A 270 -14.78 -8.24 -13.62
C THR A 270 -14.80 -9.32 -12.55
N GLN A 271 -14.93 -10.60 -12.91
CA GLN A 271 -14.94 -11.68 -11.92
C GLN A 271 -13.58 -11.87 -11.27
N ARG A 272 -12.49 -11.76 -12.02
CA ARG A 272 -11.14 -11.84 -11.49
C ARG A 272 -10.86 -10.67 -10.53
N ARG A 273 -11.25 -9.43 -10.90
CA ARG A 273 -11.15 -8.27 -9.99
C ARG A 273 -11.93 -8.51 -8.69
N ARG A 274 -13.14 -9.06 -8.78
CA ARG A 274 -13.93 -9.41 -7.58
C ARG A 274 -13.28 -10.51 -6.73
N ASN A 275 -12.64 -11.50 -7.35
CA ASN A 275 -11.86 -12.53 -6.65
C ASN A 275 -10.69 -11.90 -5.86
N ALA A 276 -9.93 -11.03 -6.51
CA ALA A 276 -8.83 -10.28 -5.91
C ALA A 276 -9.30 -9.41 -4.74
N THR A 277 -10.34 -8.61 -4.96
CA THR A 277 -10.96 -7.75 -3.95
C THR A 277 -11.48 -8.54 -2.74
N GLN A 278 -12.10 -9.69 -2.98
CA GLN A 278 -12.59 -10.57 -1.90
C GLN A 278 -11.41 -11.12 -1.09
N ALA A 279 -10.37 -11.63 -1.73
CA ALA A 279 -9.19 -12.14 -1.03
C ALA A 279 -8.51 -11.05 -0.20
N TRP A 280 -8.32 -9.85 -0.76
CA TRP A 280 -7.81 -8.70 -0.01
C TRP A 280 -8.67 -8.40 1.23
N ALA A 281 -9.98 -8.31 1.03
CA ALA A 281 -10.91 -8.06 2.12
C ALA A 281 -10.88 -9.18 3.19
N GLU A 282 -10.67 -10.44 2.82
CA GLU A 282 -10.55 -11.56 3.76
C GLU A 282 -9.26 -11.50 4.59
N TYR A 283 -8.17 -11.01 4.01
CA TYR A 283 -6.85 -11.09 4.64
C TYR A 283 -6.37 -9.78 5.28
N MET A 284 -6.93 -8.62 4.93
CA MET A 284 -6.53 -7.35 5.51
C MET A 284 -7.36 -7.00 6.76
N PRO A 285 -6.73 -6.48 7.84
CA PRO A 285 -7.41 -6.13 9.08
C PRO A 285 -8.13 -4.78 8.98
N VAL A 286 -8.99 -4.61 7.99
CA VAL A 286 -9.69 -3.36 7.70
C VAL A 286 -11.10 -3.31 8.30
N ASP A 287 -11.58 -2.11 8.60
CA ASP A 287 -12.89 -1.83 9.16
C ASP A 287 -13.96 -1.83 8.05
N TRP A 288 -14.84 -2.81 8.08
CA TRP A 288 -15.92 -2.95 7.10
C TRP A 288 -17.10 -2.00 7.33
N SER A 289 -17.18 -1.32 8.46
CA SER A 289 -18.17 -0.28 8.65
C SER A 289 -17.85 0.99 7.86
N ASP A 290 -16.57 1.25 7.60
CA ASP A 290 -16.10 2.34 6.74
C ASP A 290 -15.93 1.90 5.28
N VAL A 291 -15.82 0.59 5.03
CA VAL A 291 -15.67 -0.03 3.73
C VAL A 291 -17.02 -0.58 3.28
N ARG A 292 -17.53 -0.10 2.15
CA ARG A 292 -18.77 -0.63 1.57
C ARG A 292 -18.44 -1.84 0.72
N PHE A 293 -19.05 -2.96 1.04
CA PHE A 293 -19.01 -4.16 0.24
C PHE A 293 -20.43 -4.47 -0.25
N ASP A 294 -20.66 -4.34 -1.56
CA ASP A 294 -21.92 -4.69 -2.19
C ASP A 294 -21.77 -5.96 -3.02
N ASP A 295 -22.13 -7.08 -2.43
CA ASP A 295 -22.13 -8.39 -3.09
C ASP A 295 -23.36 -8.64 -3.98
N VAL A 296 -24.34 -7.75 -3.94
CA VAL A 296 -25.55 -7.81 -4.77
C VAL A 296 -25.30 -7.19 -6.14
N ASN A 297 -24.47 -6.16 -6.21
CA ASN A 297 -24.07 -5.55 -7.46
C ASN A 297 -22.98 -6.41 -8.14
N PRO A 298 -23.21 -6.90 -9.38
CA PRO A 298 -22.20 -7.67 -10.10
C PRO A 298 -21.02 -6.81 -10.63
N ALA A 299 -21.01 -5.50 -10.40
CA ALA A 299 -19.95 -4.61 -10.81
C ALA A 299 -18.63 -4.87 -10.06
N TYR A 300 -17.53 -4.41 -10.63
CA TYR A 300 -16.20 -4.54 -10.05
C TYR A 300 -16.00 -3.64 -8.82
N ASP A 301 -16.69 -2.50 -8.76
CA ASP A 301 -16.60 -1.48 -7.70
C ASP A 301 -17.48 -1.81 -6.48
N ASN A 302 -17.52 -3.08 -6.12
CA ASN A 302 -18.35 -3.61 -5.03
C ASN A 302 -17.79 -3.35 -3.62
N ILE A 303 -16.67 -2.66 -3.51
CA ILE A 303 -16.01 -2.30 -2.25
C ILE A 303 -15.48 -0.86 -2.32
N ARG A 304 -15.46 -0.17 -1.18
CA ARG A 304 -14.85 1.15 -1.05
C ARG A 304 -13.85 1.11 0.10
N ILE A 305 -12.60 1.42 -0.19
CA ILE A 305 -11.50 1.38 0.78
C ILE A 305 -10.88 2.74 1.09
N TYR A 306 -11.11 3.77 0.28
CA TYR A 306 -10.65 5.12 0.61
C TYR A 306 -11.34 5.64 1.87
N ARG A 307 -10.54 6.10 2.84
CA ARG A 307 -11.02 6.48 4.17
C ARG A 307 -10.02 7.38 4.89
N ALA A 308 -10.47 8.07 5.95
CA ALA A 308 -9.62 8.98 6.72
C ALA A 308 -9.52 8.55 8.18
N PHE A 309 -8.40 8.88 8.81
CA PHE A 309 -8.08 8.60 10.22
C PHE A 309 -7.65 9.88 10.91
N GLN A 310 -8.12 10.08 12.13
CA GLN A 310 -7.78 11.24 12.94
C GLN A 310 -6.89 10.82 14.13
N PHE A 311 -5.76 11.50 14.31
CA PHE A 311 -4.83 11.29 15.40
C PHE A 311 -4.69 12.60 16.21
N GLY A 312 -5.64 12.82 17.12
CA GLY A 312 -5.73 14.07 17.87
C GLY A 312 -5.96 15.29 16.97
N SER A 313 -5.62 16.46 17.47
CA SER A 313 -5.57 17.70 16.67
C SER A 313 -4.30 17.81 15.81
N LEU A 314 -3.37 16.88 15.96
CA LEU A 314 -2.06 16.94 15.32
C LEU A 314 -2.10 16.47 13.87
N MET A 315 -2.74 15.32 13.58
CA MET A 315 -2.62 14.71 12.26
C MET A 315 -3.94 14.06 11.79
N GLN A 316 -4.28 14.30 10.53
CA GLN A 316 -5.28 13.52 9.81
C GLN A 316 -4.60 12.77 8.66
N LEU A 317 -4.79 11.45 8.59
CA LEU A 317 -4.36 10.61 7.46
C LEU A 317 -5.55 10.34 6.55
N VAL A 318 -5.43 10.68 5.27
CA VAL A 318 -6.46 10.52 4.24
C VAL A 318 -5.92 9.53 3.20
N MET A 319 -6.44 8.29 3.22
CA MET A 319 -6.07 7.23 2.29
C MET A 319 -6.95 7.29 1.06
N THR A 320 -6.36 7.35 -0.12
CA THR A 320 -7.05 7.31 -1.42
C THR A 320 -6.90 5.95 -2.09
N ASP A 321 -7.64 5.72 -3.16
CA ASP A 321 -7.64 4.52 -4.01
C ASP A 321 -7.48 4.99 -5.46
N GLU A 322 -6.29 4.85 -5.99
CA GLU A 322 -5.92 5.28 -7.33
C GLU A 322 -6.15 4.19 -8.40
N ARG A 323 -6.69 3.01 -8.01
CA ARG A 323 -6.85 1.88 -8.95
C ARG A 323 -8.31 1.59 -9.31
N LEU A 324 -9.21 1.49 -8.31
CA LEU A 324 -10.57 1.02 -8.54
C LEU A 324 -11.46 2.01 -9.28
N TYR A 325 -11.20 3.31 -9.10
CA TYR A 325 -12.07 4.39 -9.63
C TYR A 325 -11.45 5.21 -10.75
N ARG A 326 -10.21 4.90 -11.12
CA ARG A 326 -9.49 5.66 -12.16
C ARG A 326 -10.05 5.40 -13.56
N ASP A 327 -9.97 6.39 -14.42
CA ASP A 327 -10.16 6.22 -15.84
C ASP A 327 -8.95 5.48 -16.44
N SER A 328 -9.12 4.91 -17.65
CA SER A 328 -8.00 4.30 -18.37
C SER A 328 -6.85 5.30 -18.57
N GLN A 329 -5.63 4.78 -18.60
CA GLN A 329 -4.48 5.58 -19.01
C GLN A 329 -4.77 6.26 -20.35
N SER A 330 -4.37 7.54 -20.47
CA SER A 330 -4.62 8.33 -21.69
C SER A 330 -3.85 7.78 -22.89
N VAL A 331 -2.70 7.13 -22.66
CA VAL A 331 -1.87 6.50 -23.70
C VAL A 331 -1.70 5.04 -23.36
N SER A 332 -2.18 4.16 -24.24
CA SER A 332 -1.97 2.72 -24.14
C SER A 332 -0.65 2.30 -24.80
N ALA A 333 -0.13 1.12 -24.42
CA ALA A 333 1.05 0.51 -25.06
C ALA A 333 0.95 0.44 -26.58
N SER A 334 -0.18 -0.06 -27.05
CA SER A 334 -0.48 -0.12 -28.50
C SER A 334 -0.62 1.27 -29.14
N GLY A 335 -0.99 2.28 -28.37
CA GLY A 335 -1.06 3.68 -28.80
C GLY A 335 0.33 4.27 -29.04
N ILE A 336 1.28 3.99 -28.16
CA ILE A 336 2.69 4.42 -28.29
C ILE A 336 3.31 3.78 -29.53
N ALA A 337 3.21 2.45 -29.68
CA ALA A 337 3.75 1.72 -30.82
C ALA A 337 3.18 2.22 -32.16
N ARG A 338 1.87 2.49 -32.23
CA ARG A 338 1.23 3.05 -33.44
C ARG A 338 1.67 4.47 -33.76
N ALA A 339 1.87 5.30 -32.76
CA ALA A 339 2.23 6.70 -32.97
C ALA A 339 3.65 6.86 -33.51
N ARG A 340 4.55 5.94 -33.25
CA ARG A 340 5.97 6.05 -33.57
C ARG A 340 6.48 5.09 -34.62
N GLY A 341 5.75 4.01 -34.92
CA GLY A 341 6.21 2.93 -35.80
C GLY A 341 7.43 2.16 -35.30
N HIS A 342 8.15 2.76 -34.34
CA HIS A 342 9.27 2.16 -33.61
C HIS A 342 9.47 2.97 -32.31
N ASP A 343 9.53 2.31 -31.19
CA ASP A 343 9.78 2.94 -29.90
C ASP A 343 11.23 2.66 -29.45
N PRO A 344 12.12 3.68 -29.44
CA PRO A 344 13.52 3.47 -29.04
C PRO A 344 13.70 3.26 -27.53
N VAL A 345 12.66 3.48 -26.74
CA VAL A 345 12.68 3.35 -25.28
C VAL A 345 11.98 2.08 -24.81
N HIS A 346 11.01 1.58 -25.59
CA HIS A 346 10.14 0.47 -25.24
C HIS A 346 10.29 -0.70 -26.23
N GLY A 347 11.50 -1.20 -26.45
CA GLY A 347 11.73 -2.45 -27.19
C GLY A 347 11.15 -3.66 -26.45
N ASP A 348 11.36 -4.88 -26.99
CA ASP A 348 10.84 -6.13 -26.43
C ASP A 348 11.30 -6.40 -24.96
N ASP A 349 12.37 -5.71 -24.49
CA ASP A 349 12.92 -5.77 -23.14
C ASP A 349 12.65 -4.48 -22.32
N ALA A 350 11.66 -3.69 -22.69
CA ALA A 350 11.40 -2.39 -22.08
C ALA A 350 10.80 -2.48 -20.66
N VAL A 351 10.91 -1.37 -19.93
CA VAL A 351 10.41 -1.19 -18.55
C VAL A 351 8.88 -1.25 -18.45
N GLY A 352 8.20 -1.37 -19.56
CA GLY A 352 6.75 -1.34 -19.67
C GLY A 352 6.28 -0.16 -20.52
N SER A 353 5.14 -0.34 -21.14
CA SER A 353 4.64 0.58 -22.15
C SER A 353 4.18 1.94 -21.61
N ARG A 354 4.00 2.07 -20.31
CA ARG A 354 3.59 3.32 -19.65
C ARG A 354 4.76 4.14 -19.10
N TYR A 355 5.98 3.61 -19.20
CA TYR A 355 7.19 4.35 -18.87
C TYR A 355 7.75 5.09 -20.09
N PHE A 356 8.35 6.24 -19.86
CA PHE A 356 8.95 7.12 -20.87
C PHE A 356 7.98 7.47 -22.01
N VAL A 357 6.77 7.90 -21.64
CA VAL A 357 5.73 8.33 -22.59
C VAL A 357 6.08 9.73 -23.12
N GLU A 358 6.07 9.92 -24.43
CA GLU A 358 6.29 11.24 -25.02
C GLU A 358 5.23 12.24 -24.53
N ARG A 359 5.69 13.36 -23.96
CA ARG A 359 4.83 14.38 -23.35
C ARG A 359 3.78 14.91 -24.33
N GLY A 360 4.18 15.24 -25.56
CA GLY A 360 3.24 15.74 -26.57
C GLY A 360 2.19 14.71 -26.99
N LEU A 361 2.54 13.41 -26.98
CA LEU A 361 1.58 12.33 -27.22
C LEU A 361 0.58 12.23 -26.06
N LEU A 362 1.07 12.26 -24.83
CA LEU A 362 0.24 12.22 -23.63
C LEU A 362 -0.77 13.38 -23.59
N GLU A 363 -0.31 14.61 -23.82
CA GLU A 363 -1.15 15.82 -23.82
C GLU A 363 -2.27 15.74 -24.88
N ARG A 364 -1.92 15.29 -26.12
CA ARG A 364 -2.93 15.10 -27.18
C ARG A 364 -3.93 13.99 -26.82
N SER A 365 -3.44 12.89 -26.25
CA SER A 365 -4.29 11.75 -25.90
C SER A 365 -5.21 12.06 -24.74
N GLU A 366 -4.73 12.80 -23.73
CA GLU A 366 -5.56 13.29 -22.62
C GLU A 366 -6.66 14.23 -23.12
N ALA A 367 -6.35 15.18 -24.02
CA ALA A 367 -7.34 16.05 -24.63
C ALA A 367 -8.41 15.26 -25.42
N GLN A 368 -8.02 14.22 -26.16
CA GLN A 368 -8.95 13.33 -26.85
C GLN A 368 -9.82 12.53 -25.86
N ALA A 369 -9.23 12.02 -24.77
CA ALA A 369 -9.96 11.32 -23.72
C ALA A 369 -10.95 12.28 -23.03
N ALA A 370 -10.55 13.51 -22.73
CA ALA A 370 -11.42 14.52 -22.16
C ALA A 370 -12.63 14.84 -23.04
N ASN A 371 -12.42 14.93 -24.36
CA ASN A 371 -13.54 15.14 -25.30
C ASN A 371 -14.51 13.94 -25.32
N ARG A 372 -14.03 12.71 -25.22
CA ARG A 372 -14.89 11.51 -25.18
C ARG A 372 -15.67 11.40 -23.86
N LEU A 373 -15.03 11.75 -22.73
CA LEU A 373 -15.61 11.65 -21.39
C LEU A 373 -16.48 12.86 -21.03
N GLY A 374 -16.38 13.99 -21.75
CA GLY A 374 -16.97 15.28 -21.37
C GLY A 374 -16.35 15.90 -20.11
N ARG A 375 -15.19 15.39 -19.67
CA ARG A 375 -14.37 15.85 -18.54
C ARG A 375 -12.94 15.36 -18.68
N SER A 376 -12.01 15.93 -17.95
CA SER A 376 -10.65 15.40 -17.89
C SER A 376 -10.63 13.97 -17.30
N PRO A 377 -9.75 13.09 -17.79
CA PRO A 377 -9.48 11.81 -17.15
C PRO A 377 -9.10 12.00 -15.69
N SER A 378 -9.55 11.09 -14.84
CA SER A 378 -9.37 11.19 -13.39
C SER A 378 -8.75 9.92 -12.81
N ILE A 379 -7.77 10.06 -11.93
CA ILE A 379 -7.17 8.93 -11.21
C ILE A 379 -8.00 8.51 -9.98
N LEU A 380 -8.76 9.44 -9.37
CA LEU A 380 -9.60 9.14 -8.20
C LEU A 380 -11.07 8.89 -8.53
N GLY A 381 -11.52 9.21 -9.75
CA GLY A 381 -12.93 9.29 -10.06
C GLY A 381 -13.62 10.47 -9.36
N SER A 382 -14.83 10.82 -9.81
CA SER A 382 -15.51 12.05 -9.36
C SER A 382 -16.04 11.98 -7.92
N GLU A 383 -16.48 10.82 -7.46
CA GLU A 383 -17.01 10.65 -6.09
C GLU A 383 -15.91 10.78 -5.07
N GLN A 384 -14.80 10.06 -5.26
CA GLN A 384 -13.66 10.11 -4.37
C GLN A 384 -12.99 11.49 -4.37
N THR A 385 -12.88 12.16 -5.53
CA THR A 385 -12.36 13.53 -5.63
C THR A 385 -13.19 14.50 -4.78
N ARG A 386 -14.54 14.42 -4.82
CA ARG A 386 -15.40 15.25 -3.98
C ARG A 386 -15.23 14.94 -2.50
N TRP A 387 -15.14 13.66 -2.13
CA TRP A 387 -14.90 13.22 -0.76
C TRP A 387 -13.55 13.71 -0.25
N TRP A 388 -12.47 13.57 -1.04
CA TRP A 388 -11.12 14.01 -0.68
C TRP A 388 -11.09 15.52 -0.42
N LYS A 389 -11.66 16.32 -1.32
CA LYS A 389 -11.78 17.78 -1.16
C LYS A 389 -12.57 18.15 0.10
N ALA A 390 -13.70 17.52 0.34
CA ALA A 390 -14.52 17.77 1.54
C ALA A 390 -13.77 17.39 2.82
N THR A 391 -13.09 16.26 2.84
CA THR A 391 -12.32 15.76 3.99
C THR A 391 -11.21 16.73 4.36
N LEU A 392 -10.39 17.15 3.39
CA LEU A 392 -9.30 18.09 3.65
C LEU A 392 -9.80 19.48 4.06
N LYS A 393 -10.88 19.95 3.45
CA LYS A 393 -11.48 21.25 3.78
C LYS A 393 -12.05 21.30 5.20
N SER A 394 -12.60 20.19 5.68
CA SER A 394 -13.15 20.09 7.05
C SER A 394 -12.10 19.80 8.11
N SER A 395 -10.89 19.49 7.72
CA SER A 395 -9.82 19.09 8.66
C SER A 395 -9.28 20.27 9.47
N SER A 396 -9.36 20.14 10.79
CA SER A 396 -8.72 21.06 11.74
C SER A 396 -7.33 20.58 12.18
N ALA A 397 -6.87 19.42 11.70
CA ALA A 397 -5.56 18.88 12.07
C ALA A 397 -4.43 19.80 11.60
N THR A 398 -3.35 19.87 12.39
CA THR A 398 -2.14 20.61 12.02
C THR A 398 -1.57 20.05 10.72
N TRP A 399 -1.37 18.74 10.62
CA TRP A 399 -0.86 18.05 9.44
C TRP A 399 -1.96 17.24 8.75
N LYS A 400 -2.08 17.35 7.41
CA LYS A 400 -2.92 16.52 6.57
C LYS A 400 -2.00 15.61 5.76
N VAL A 401 -2.05 14.34 6.05
CA VAL A 401 -1.22 13.33 5.38
C VAL A 401 -2.08 12.64 4.32
N TRP A 402 -1.68 12.73 3.08
CA TRP A 402 -2.31 12.04 1.97
C TRP A 402 -1.61 10.69 1.77
N GLY A 403 -2.25 9.61 2.17
CA GLY A 403 -1.81 8.24 1.86
C GLY A 403 -2.26 7.89 0.45
N ASN A 404 -1.30 7.71 -0.42
CA ASN A 404 -1.44 7.67 -1.86
C ASN A 404 -0.60 6.49 -2.40
N GLU A 405 -1.08 5.79 -3.39
CA GLU A 405 -0.39 4.61 -3.92
C GLU A 405 0.74 5.06 -4.84
N VAL A 406 0.43 5.83 -5.89
CA VAL A 406 1.34 6.17 -6.98
C VAL A 406 1.91 7.60 -6.85
N MET A 407 3.08 7.82 -7.43
CA MET A 407 3.87 9.05 -7.29
C MET A 407 3.13 10.32 -7.74
N LEU A 408 3.08 11.33 -6.85
CA LEU A 408 2.55 12.68 -7.12
C LEU A 408 3.61 13.63 -7.72
N ASN A 409 4.88 13.42 -7.40
CA ASN A 409 5.96 14.19 -7.99
C ASN A 409 5.96 14.03 -9.51
N ARG A 410 6.20 15.12 -10.22
CA ARG A 410 6.49 15.05 -11.65
C ARG A 410 7.88 14.48 -11.86
N LEU A 411 7.99 13.61 -12.86
CA LEU A 411 9.24 13.03 -13.25
C LEU A 411 9.34 13.07 -14.79
N TRP A 412 9.87 14.17 -15.30
CA TRP A 412 10.06 14.42 -16.71
C TRP A 412 11.52 14.34 -17.08
N VAL A 413 11.83 13.96 -18.32
CA VAL A 413 13.18 13.91 -18.85
C VAL A 413 13.21 14.34 -20.31
N ASP A 414 14.26 15.04 -20.67
CA ASP A 414 14.59 15.33 -22.06
C ASP A 414 15.63 14.33 -22.56
N LEU A 415 15.25 13.53 -23.56
CA LEU A 415 16.12 12.55 -24.19
C LEU A 415 16.55 13.02 -25.58
N PRO A 416 17.79 12.68 -26.02
CA PRO A 416 18.26 13.02 -27.36
C PRO A 416 17.35 12.44 -28.44
N SER A 417 16.95 13.27 -29.40
CA SER A 417 16.18 12.85 -30.59
C SER A 417 17.01 12.98 -31.87
N LYS A 418 16.81 12.07 -32.80
CA LYS A 418 17.48 12.12 -34.12
C LYS A 418 16.88 13.16 -35.07
N GLN A 419 15.66 13.65 -34.79
CA GLN A 419 14.91 14.51 -35.73
C GLN A 419 14.99 16.00 -35.44
N ASP A 420 15.06 16.41 -34.16
CA ASP A 420 14.88 17.82 -33.77
C ASP A 420 15.57 18.22 -32.43
N GLY A 421 16.60 17.49 -32.04
CA GLY A 421 17.42 17.83 -30.90
C GLY A 421 17.06 17.07 -29.61
N SER A 422 15.97 17.35 -28.95
CA SER A 422 15.53 16.60 -27.77
C SER A 422 14.01 16.41 -27.78
N THR A 423 13.56 15.30 -27.21
CA THR A 423 12.14 15.01 -27.00
C THR A 423 11.89 14.84 -25.50
N SER A 424 10.86 15.51 -25.01
CA SER A 424 10.47 15.47 -23.59
C SER A 424 9.55 14.27 -23.33
N PHE A 425 9.86 13.53 -22.26
CA PHE A 425 9.11 12.35 -21.84
C PHE A 425 8.62 12.49 -20.41
N VAL A 426 7.44 11.93 -20.14
CA VAL A 426 6.95 11.60 -18.82
C VAL A 426 7.52 10.23 -18.45
N VAL A 427 8.20 10.12 -17.33
CA VAL A 427 8.90 8.88 -16.93
C VAL A 427 7.93 7.77 -16.56
N ASN A 428 6.87 8.09 -15.79
CA ASN A 428 5.83 7.12 -15.42
C ASN A 428 4.44 7.66 -15.76
N GLY A 429 3.84 7.14 -16.84
CA GLY A 429 2.49 7.50 -17.30
C GLY A 429 1.38 6.76 -16.55
N ASP A 430 1.69 5.79 -15.68
CA ASP A 430 0.72 5.12 -14.81
C ASP A 430 0.47 5.89 -13.50
N SER A 431 1.41 6.75 -13.11
CA SER A 431 1.30 7.64 -11.96
C SER A 431 0.44 8.88 -12.23
N TRP A 432 0.44 9.84 -11.31
CA TRP A 432 -0.27 11.12 -11.47
C TRP A 432 0.20 11.94 -12.67
N ASP A 433 1.41 11.71 -13.16
CA ASP A 433 1.90 12.34 -14.39
C ASP A 433 1.15 11.89 -15.65
N GLY A 434 0.51 10.72 -15.62
CA GLY A 434 -0.39 10.26 -16.69
C GLY A 434 -1.77 10.92 -16.71
N TYR A 435 -2.09 11.70 -15.65
CA TYR A 435 -3.34 12.44 -15.47
C TYR A 435 -3.07 13.92 -15.14
N PRO A 436 -2.30 14.62 -15.98
CA PRO A 436 -1.76 15.94 -15.66
C PRO A 436 -2.84 17.00 -15.38
N ALA A 437 -3.99 16.95 -16.05
CA ALA A 437 -5.09 17.89 -15.80
C ALA A 437 -5.73 17.66 -14.42
N HIS A 438 -5.99 16.42 -14.02
CA HIS A 438 -6.56 16.11 -12.72
C HIS A 438 -5.59 16.42 -11.57
N ARG A 439 -4.31 16.08 -11.73
CA ARG A 439 -3.26 16.43 -10.78
C ARG A 439 -3.22 17.96 -10.56
N HIS A 440 -3.20 18.73 -11.65
CA HIS A 440 -3.21 20.19 -11.57
C HIS A 440 -4.48 20.71 -10.88
N GLU A 441 -5.65 20.16 -11.20
CA GLU A 441 -6.91 20.51 -10.55
C GLU A 441 -6.84 20.39 -9.02
N LEU A 442 -6.29 19.27 -8.51
CA LEU A 442 -6.21 19.05 -7.07
C LEU A 442 -5.18 19.97 -6.40
N LEU A 443 -3.99 20.14 -6.98
CA LEU A 443 -2.95 21.01 -6.41
C LEU A 443 -3.37 22.48 -6.46
N ALA A 444 -3.97 22.94 -7.56
CA ALA A 444 -4.53 24.29 -7.67
C ALA A 444 -5.67 24.52 -6.67
N TRP A 445 -6.51 23.51 -6.43
CA TRP A 445 -7.57 23.57 -5.44
C TRP A 445 -7.02 23.72 -4.01
N LEU A 446 -5.94 22.98 -3.65
CA LEU A 446 -5.26 23.13 -2.34
C LEU A 446 -4.78 24.57 -2.14
N SER A 447 -4.14 25.14 -3.15
CA SER A 447 -3.68 26.54 -3.16
C SER A 447 -4.82 27.53 -3.00
N GLN A 448 -5.88 27.41 -3.82
CA GLN A 448 -7.07 28.29 -3.81
C GLN A 448 -7.82 28.25 -2.47
N GLN A 449 -7.89 27.07 -1.83
CA GLN A 449 -8.54 26.92 -0.52
C GLN A 449 -7.60 27.24 0.66
N ALA A 450 -6.35 27.64 0.39
CA ALA A 450 -5.31 27.92 1.39
C ALA A 450 -5.12 26.76 2.39
N ILE A 451 -5.26 25.51 1.93
CA ILE A 451 -5.04 24.32 2.76
C ILE A 451 -3.54 24.10 2.90
N ARG A 452 -3.05 24.13 4.13
CA ARG A 452 -1.62 24.08 4.45
C ARG A 452 -1.24 22.79 5.16
N ASN A 453 0.08 22.55 5.27
CA ASN A 453 0.68 21.42 5.95
C ASN A 453 0.22 20.09 5.35
N ILE A 454 0.24 20.02 4.03
CA ILE A 454 -0.04 18.82 3.26
C ILE A 454 1.28 18.09 2.99
N VAL A 455 1.32 16.83 3.33
CA VAL A 455 2.37 15.89 2.93
C VAL A 455 1.72 14.65 2.35
N ALA A 456 2.30 14.07 1.30
CA ALA A 456 1.91 12.76 0.79
C ALA A 456 2.92 11.71 1.24
N ILE A 457 2.44 10.50 1.50
CA ILE A 457 3.24 9.28 1.68
C ILE A 457 2.83 8.31 0.58
N THR A 458 3.80 7.84 -0.18
CA THR A 458 3.60 7.20 -1.48
C THR A 458 4.44 5.92 -1.63
N GLY A 459 4.04 5.03 -2.53
CA GLY A 459 4.70 3.78 -2.90
C GLY A 459 5.02 3.67 -4.39
N ASP A 460 4.78 2.51 -5.00
CA ASP A 460 4.81 2.14 -6.42
C ASP A 460 6.18 2.25 -7.10
N LEU A 461 6.84 3.37 -7.07
CA LEU A 461 8.03 3.69 -7.88
C LEU A 461 9.26 2.80 -7.63
N HIS A 462 9.30 2.03 -6.55
CA HIS A 462 10.49 1.24 -6.15
C HIS A 462 11.77 2.08 -5.98
N ALA A 463 11.62 3.28 -5.40
CA ALA A 463 12.69 4.24 -5.17
C ALA A 463 12.41 5.09 -3.93
N PHE A 464 13.44 5.57 -3.25
CA PHE A 464 13.28 6.71 -2.35
C PHE A 464 13.33 8.01 -3.15
N GLN A 465 12.26 8.76 -3.11
CA GLN A 465 12.19 10.08 -3.72
C GLN A 465 11.43 11.06 -2.83
N CYS A 466 11.88 12.30 -2.80
CA CYS A 466 11.13 13.37 -2.14
C CYS A 466 11.18 14.64 -2.97
N GLY A 467 10.02 15.28 -3.14
CA GLY A 467 9.92 16.51 -3.91
C GLY A 467 8.79 17.42 -3.47
N VAL A 468 8.91 18.67 -3.87
CA VAL A 468 7.93 19.73 -3.64
C VAL A 468 6.89 19.72 -4.75
N LEU A 469 5.64 19.58 -4.38
CA LEU A 469 4.49 19.67 -5.29
C LEU A 469 4.07 21.12 -5.49
N ARG A 470 3.90 21.53 -6.74
CA ARG A 470 3.50 22.89 -7.12
C ARG A 470 2.17 22.87 -7.85
N ASP A 471 1.40 23.95 -7.71
CA ASP A 471 0.12 24.14 -8.39
C ASP A 471 0.23 24.54 -9.87
N GLY A 472 1.46 24.74 -10.39
CA GLY A 472 1.69 24.99 -11.81
C GLY A 472 1.62 23.73 -12.69
N HIS A 473 1.39 23.94 -13.99
CA HIS A 473 1.46 22.86 -14.98
C HIS A 473 2.87 22.36 -15.23
N ASP A 474 3.85 23.23 -15.18
CA ASP A 474 5.27 22.91 -15.30
C ASP A 474 5.89 22.67 -13.91
N PRO A 475 6.82 21.70 -13.75
CA PRO A 475 7.46 21.39 -12.46
C PRO A 475 8.19 22.59 -11.83
N SER A 476 8.64 23.54 -12.64
CA SER A 476 9.36 24.74 -12.20
C SER A 476 8.46 25.92 -11.88
N THR A 477 7.16 25.86 -12.21
CA THR A 477 6.22 26.99 -12.09
C THR A 477 5.20 26.76 -10.96
N GLY A 478 4.50 27.84 -10.58
CA GLY A 478 3.46 27.81 -9.55
C GLY A 478 4.01 27.89 -8.13
N GLN A 479 3.08 27.92 -7.16
CA GLN A 479 3.40 27.99 -5.73
C GLN A 479 3.58 26.59 -5.15
N PRO A 480 4.50 26.39 -4.19
CA PRO A 480 4.61 25.16 -3.43
C PRO A 480 3.34 24.94 -2.59
N VAL A 481 2.71 23.76 -2.69
CA VAL A 481 1.46 23.44 -1.99
C VAL A 481 1.56 22.22 -1.07
N ALA A 482 2.44 21.26 -1.39
CA ALA A 482 2.62 20.05 -0.62
C ALA A 482 4.03 19.46 -0.81
N VAL A 483 4.34 18.42 -0.06
CA VAL A 483 5.56 17.62 -0.23
C VAL A 483 5.14 16.15 -0.41
N ASP A 484 5.74 15.46 -1.37
CA ASP A 484 5.53 14.03 -1.60
C ASP A 484 6.76 13.24 -1.17
N PHE A 485 6.56 12.24 -0.31
CA PHE A 485 7.55 11.31 0.17
C PHE A 485 7.28 9.91 -0.40
N VAL A 486 8.01 9.55 -1.43
CA VAL A 486 7.94 8.23 -2.07
C VAL A 486 8.84 7.26 -1.33
N CYS A 487 8.28 6.12 -0.89
CA CYS A 487 9.00 5.05 -0.24
C CYS A 487 9.50 4.04 -1.28
N ALA A 488 10.72 3.56 -1.11
CA ALA A 488 11.22 2.43 -1.89
C ALA A 488 10.47 1.15 -1.56
N GLY A 489 10.42 0.21 -2.50
CA GLY A 489 9.90 -1.13 -2.24
C GLY A 489 10.68 -1.82 -1.11
N ILE A 490 9.98 -2.54 -0.25
CA ILE A 490 10.61 -3.22 0.89
C ILE A 490 11.49 -4.40 0.43
N SER A 491 11.16 -5.00 -0.71
CA SER A 491 11.92 -6.11 -1.32
C SER A 491 11.97 -6.06 -2.85
N SER A 492 11.06 -5.39 -3.53
CA SER A 492 10.94 -5.37 -4.98
C SER A 492 12.18 -4.81 -5.69
N THR A 493 12.40 -5.24 -6.92
CA THR A 493 13.50 -4.74 -7.77
C THR A 493 13.40 -3.23 -7.94
N SER A 494 14.53 -2.53 -7.82
CA SER A 494 14.55 -1.06 -7.88
C SER A 494 14.22 -0.51 -9.27
N PHE A 495 13.66 0.69 -9.32
CA PHE A 495 13.39 1.39 -10.58
C PHE A 495 14.65 1.54 -11.45
N TYR A 496 15.79 1.87 -10.84
CA TYR A 496 17.07 1.94 -11.56
C TYR A 496 17.42 0.62 -12.24
N ALA A 497 17.24 -0.51 -11.57
CA ALA A 497 17.60 -1.82 -12.14
C ALA A 497 16.79 -2.14 -13.39
N TYR A 498 15.49 -1.85 -13.39
CA TYR A 498 14.62 -2.00 -14.56
C TYR A 498 15.06 -1.10 -15.72
N VAL A 499 15.28 0.20 -15.47
CA VAL A 499 15.68 1.14 -16.53
C VAL A 499 17.08 0.78 -17.07
N ARG A 500 18.01 0.37 -16.20
CA ARG A 500 19.33 -0.10 -16.64
C ARG A 500 19.25 -1.32 -17.54
N GLN A 501 18.36 -2.27 -17.21
CA GLN A 501 18.14 -3.45 -18.07
C GLN A 501 17.56 -3.04 -19.41
N ALA A 502 16.53 -2.22 -19.44
CA ALA A 502 15.86 -1.75 -20.66
C ALA A 502 16.78 -0.94 -21.59
N TRP A 503 17.67 -0.12 -21.01
CA TRP A 503 18.56 0.74 -21.82
C TRP A 503 19.90 0.09 -22.16
N ARG A 504 20.11 -1.15 -21.76
CA ARG A 504 21.35 -1.88 -22.06
C ARG A 504 21.55 -2.03 -23.56
N GLY A 505 22.75 -1.64 -24.04
CA GLY A 505 23.07 -1.70 -25.47
C GLY A 505 22.43 -0.63 -26.35
N THR A 506 21.66 0.29 -25.77
CA THR A 506 21.07 1.44 -26.48
C THR A 506 21.97 2.68 -26.34
N PRO A 507 21.74 3.73 -27.15
CA PRO A 507 22.42 5.03 -26.99
C PRO A 507 22.16 5.70 -25.62
N LEU A 508 21.16 5.26 -24.86
CA LEU A 508 20.81 5.79 -23.55
C LEU A 508 21.59 5.12 -22.41
N ALA A 509 22.30 4.00 -22.68
CA ALA A 509 23.09 3.27 -21.68
C ALA A 509 24.04 4.16 -20.82
N PRO A 510 24.69 5.23 -21.34
CA PRO A 510 25.50 6.11 -20.52
C PRO A 510 24.74 6.81 -19.39
N LEU A 511 23.44 7.07 -19.53
CA LEU A 511 22.60 7.72 -18.52
C LEU A 511 22.34 6.80 -17.31
N VAL A 512 22.49 5.50 -17.49
CA VAL A 512 22.30 4.46 -16.47
C VAL A 512 23.61 3.72 -16.13
N ALA A 513 24.75 4.35 -16.38
CA ALA A 513 26.08 3.77 -16.09
C ALA A 513 26.29 3.47 -14.60
N SER A 514 25.66 4.23 -13.71
CA SER A 514 25.60 4.00 -12.26
C SER A 514 24.31 4.57 -11.69
N PRO A 515 23.86 4.12 -10.48
CA PRO A 515 22.74 4.74 -9.78
C PRO A 515 22.90 6.25 -9.62
N ALA A 516 24.09 6.71 -9.22
CA ALA A 516 24.37 8.15 -9.06
C ALA A 516 24.27 8.94 -10.37
N ALA A 517 24.67 8.37 -11.52
CA ALA A 517 24.51 9.00 -12.83
C ALA A 517 23.05 9.14 -13.21
N PHE A 518 22.26 8.09 -12.97
CA PHE A 518 20.82 8.09 -13.21
C PHE A 518 20.09 9.11 -12.32
N ASP A 519 20.40 9.13 -11.03
CA ASP A 519 19.84 10.10 -10.07
C ASP A 519 20.19 11.55 -10.45
N ALA A 520 21.43 11.80 -10.86
CA ALA A 520 21.85 13.11 -11.33
C ALA A 520 21.11 13.54 -12.60
N PHE A 521 20.91 12.61 -13.53
CA PHE A 521 20.14 12.85 -14.76
C PHE A 521 18.68 13.20 -14.44
N LEU A 522 18.00 12.42 -13.60
CA LEU A 522 16.61 12.70 -13.22
C LEU A 522 16.48 14.03 -12.47
N ARG A 523 17.39 14.34 -11.53
CA ARG A 523 17.37 15.60 -10.79
C ARG A 523 17.62 16.81 -11.66
N SER A 524 18.50 16.72 -12.66
CA SER A 524 18.78 17.85 -13.57
C SER A 524 17.57 18.26 -14.39
N ASN A 525 16.68 17.31 -14.68
CA ASN A 525 15.42 17.54 -15.40
C ASN A 525 14.26 17.94 -14.46
N ASN A 526 14.38 17.71 -13.14
CA ASN A 526 13.27 17.88 -12.19
C ASN A 526 13.70 18.71 -10.96
N PRO A 527 13.72 20.03 -11.06
CA PRO A 527 14.23 20.92 -10.00
C PRO A 527 13.38 20.91 -8.71
N GLY A 528 12.18 20.34 -8.76
CA GLY A 528 11.33 20.14 -7.58
C GLY A 528 11.82 19.04 -6.64
N LEU A 529 12.65 18.10 -7.13
CA LEU A 529 13.18 16.99 -6.34
C LEU A 529 14.22 17.48 -5.33
N ARG A 530 14.05 17.07 -4.09
CA ARG A 530 14.96 17.38 -2.97
C ARG A 530 15.87 16.22 -2.62
N TYR A 531 15.36 15.01 -2.75
CA TYR A 531 16.11 13.77 -2.53
C TYR A 531 15.68 12.71 -3.54
N VAL A 532 16.63 11.92 -4.01
CA VAL A 532 16.41 10.75 -4.86
C VAL A 532 17.43 9.66 -4.57
N ASP A 533 16.99 8.42 -4.59
CA ASP A 533 17.80 7.20 -4.61
C ASP A 533 16.97 6.11 -5.32
N HIS A 534 17.12 6.03 -6.64
CA HIS A 534 16.33 5.12 -7.48
C HIS A 534 16.89 3.68 -7.49
N ASP A 535 17.97 3.42 -6.75
CA ASP A 535 18.50 2.07 -6.53
C ASP A 535 18.38 1.64 -5.06
N ALA A 536 17.41 2.18 -4.34
CA ALA A 536 17.18 1.86 -2.94
C ALA A 536 16.13 0.76 -2.77
N GLN A 537 16.24 0.09 -1.62
CA GLN A 537 15.19 -0.71 -0.98
C GLN A 537 15.11 -0.32 0.48
N GLY A 538 13.93 -0.50 1.10
CA GLY A 538 13.80 -0.22 2.51
C GLY A 538 12.38 0.22 2.91
N TYR A 539 12.31 1.01 3.97
CA TYR A 539 11.07 1.53 4.51
C TYR A 539 11.25 2.97 4.99
N ALA A 540 10.15 3.65 5.19
CA ALA A 540 10.16 5.00 5.72
C ALA A 540 9.48 5.06 7.09
N SER A 541 9.97 5.92 7.98
CA SER A 541 9.34 6.22 9.26
C SER A 541 9.14 7.72 9.44
N ALA A 542 8.03 8.11 10.06
CA ALA A 542 7.66 9.50 10.30
C ALA A 542 7.55 9.79 11.79
N THR A 543 8.06 10.96 12.17
CA THR A 543 7.85 11.59 13.48
C THR A 543 7.17 12.93 13.24
N VAL A 544 5.94 13.06 13.72
CA VAL A 544 5.09 14.22 13.53
C VAL A 544 4.96 14.98 14.84
N THR A 545 5.31 16.26 14.81
CA THR A 545 5.13 17.20 15.93
C THR A 545 4.32 18.41 15.47
N PRO A 546 3.88 19.31 16.34
CA PRO A 546 3.21 20.53 15.91
C PRO A 546 4.05 21.41 14.97
N GLU A 547 5.37 21.37 15.10
CA GLU A 547 6.31 22.20 14.35
C GLU A 547 6.87 21.54 13.11
N HIS A 548 6.98 20.20 13.10
CA HIS A 548 7.70 19.46 12.07
C HIS A 548 7.01 18.15 11.70
N PHE A 549 7.08 17.83 10.40
CA PHE A 549 6.88 16.50 9.86
C PHE A 549 8.24 15.97 9.39
N ALA A 550 8.83 15.09 10.16
CA ALA A 550 10.14 14.53 9.89
C ALA A 550 10.03 13.08 9.41
N VAL A 551 10.63 12.78 8.27
CA VAL A 551 10.68 11.44 7.67
C VAL A 551 12.11 10.94 7.72
N VAL A 552 12.30 9.66 8.02
CA VAL A 552 13.57 8.96 7.87
C VAL A 552 13.40 7.85 6.83
N TYR A 553 14.16 7.95 5.74
CA TYR A 553 14.33 6.85 4.80
C TYR A 553 15.40 5.89 5.35
N ASN A 554 15.00 4.66 5.60
CA ASN A 554 15.85 3.59 6.09
C ASN A 554 16.21 2.69 4.92
N LYS A 555 17.38 2.93 4.30
CA LYS A 555 17.88 2.11 3.20
C LYS A 555 18.33 0.76 3.73
N VAL A 556 17.83 -0.32 3.14
CA VAL A 556 18.16 -1.70 3.52
C VAL A 556 19.03 -2.33 2.43
N ARG A 557 20.08 -3.06 2.83
CA ARG A 557 20.95 -3.76 1.87
C ARG A 557 20.23 -4.96 1.27
N ARG A 558 20.37 -5.11 -0.03
CA ARG A 558 19.92 -6.30 -0.77
C ARG A 558 20.78 -7.52 -0.45
N LEU A 559 20.30 -8.68 -0.86
CA LEU A 559 21.13 -9.89 -0.91
C LEU A 559 22.33 -9.68 -1.85
N THR A 560 23.38 -10.41 -1.59
CA THR A 560 24.47 -10.59 -2.56
C THR A 560 23.97 -11.41 -3.75
N GLY A 561 24.68 -11.36 -4.88
CA GLY A 561 24.29 -12.11 -6.08
C GLY A 561 24.23 -13.65 -5.87
N ASP A 562 24.84 -14.18 -4.80
CA ASP A 562 24.73 -15.58 -4.37
C ASP A 562 23.61 -15.82 -3.32
N GLY A 563 22.72 -14.84 -3.12
CA GLY A 563 21.53 -14.96 -2.26
C GLY A 563 21.81 -14.85 -0.75
N LYS A 564 22.96 -14.32 -0.34
CA LYS A 564 23.29 -14.19 1.08
C LYS A 564 22.98 -12.80 1.65
N PRO A 565 22.53 -12.72 2.91
CA PRO A 565 22.43 -11.46 3.63
C PRO A 565 23.79 -10.76 3.76
N GLN A 566 23.77 -9.43 3.66
CA GLN A 566 24.96 -8.61 3.88
C GLN A 566 25.05 -8.15 5.35
N PRO A 567 26.25 -7.95 5.91
CA PRO A 567 26.42 -7.29 7.20
C PRO A 567 25.95 -5.84 7.10
N ASP A 568 25.68 -5.21 8.24
CA ASP A 568 25.19 -3.83 8.33
C ASP A 568 23.92 -3.62 7.50
N LEU A 569 22.83 -4.26 7.91
CA LEU A 569 21.58 -4.31 7.17
C LEU A 569 21.04 -2.92 6.79
N VAL A 570 21.26 -1.88 7.61
CA VAL A 570 20.89 -0.48 7.33
C VAL A 570 22.13 0.39 7.19
N PRO A 571 22.74 0.46 6.00
CA PRO A 571 23.99 1.19 5.80
C PRO A 571 23.79 2.71 5.79
N GLN A 572 22.59 3.18 5.53
CA GLN A 572 22.31 4.59 5.34
C GLN A 572 20.91 4.95 5.82
N ARG A 573 20.81 6.08 6.48
CA ARG A 573 19.55 6.76 6.82
C ARG A 573 19.61 8.21 6.35
N VAL A 574 18.47 8.70 5.88
CA VAL A 574 18.35 10.10 5.46
C VAL A 574 17.11 10.68 6.13
N ARG A 575 17.31 11.78 6.86
CA ARG A 575 16.20 12.53 7.45
C ARG A 575 15.78 13.66 6.51
N LEU A 576 14.47 13.78 6.33
CA LEU A 576 13.84 14.81 5.52
C LEU A 576 12.79 15.50 6.41
N THR A 577 12.91 16.82 6.57
CA THR A 577 12.07 17.56 7.51
C THR A 577 11.31 18.68 6.78
N VAL A 578 9.98 18.67 6.94
CA VAL A 578 9.09 19.76 6.55
C VAL A 578 8.72 20.54 7.80
N SER A 579 8.99 21.85 7.81
CA SER A 579 8.54 22.72 8.89
C SER A 579 7.08 23.14 8.68
N ARG A 580 6.36 23.35 9.78
CA ARG A 580 4.98 23.85 9.76
C ARG A 580 4.88 25.11 8.92
N ASP A 581 3.81 25.21 8.14
CA ASP A 581 3.50 26.31 7.21
C ASP A 581 4.54 26.52 6.10
N ARG A 582 5.37 25.51 5.84
CA ARG A 582 6.33 25.44 4.75
C ARG A 582 6.03 24.23 3.86
N SER A 583 6.11 24.42 2.56
CA SER A 583 6.08 23.31 1.58
C SER A 583 7.48 23.20 0.95
N ASP A 584 8.49 22.97 1.78
CA ASP A 584 9.87 22.71 1.38
C ASP A 584 10.51 21.70 2.33
N VAL A 585 11.63 21.11 1.93
CA VAL A 585 12.26 19.98 2.62
C VAL A 585 13.71 20.28 2.94
N MET A 586 14.07 20.14 4.19
CA MET A 586 15.46 20.09 4.64
C MET A 586 15.92 18.62 4.64
N VAL A 587 17.06 18.35 4.02
CA VAL A 587 17.64 17.01 3.87
C VAL A 587 18.91 16.90 4.69
N GLU A 588 19.00 15.86 5.53
CA GLU A 588 20.13 15.57 6.41
C GLU A 588 20.51 14.09 6.30
N SER A 589 21.75 13.80 5.93
CA SER A 589 22.29 12.44 6.00
C SER A 589 22.63 12.09 7.44
N LEU A 590 22.12 10.97 7.94
CA LEU A 590 22.40 10.47 9.28
C LEU A 590 23.53 9.44 9.21
N SER A 591 24.35 9.35 10.26
CA SER A 591 25.28 8.24 10.40
C SER A 591 24.51 6.92 10.60
N ALA A 592 25.10 5.80 10.17
CA ALA A 592 24.47 4.46 10.29
C ALA A 592 24.08 4.09 11.73
N ASN A 593 24.71 4.72 12.73
CA ASN A 593 24.50 4.49 14.16
C ASN A 593 23.72 5.60 14.89
N ALA A 594 23.09 6.53 14.15
CA ALA A 594 22.32 7.63 14.75
C ALA A 594 20.83 7.27 14.94
#